data_d77f9ba5e528d160629f01d2084243d8
#
_entry.id   d77f9ba5e528d160629f01d2084243d8
#
_cell.length_a   1.000
_cell.length_b   1.000
_cell.length_c   1.000
_cell.angle_alpha   90.00
_cell.angle_beta   90.00
_cell.angle_gamma   90.00
#
_symmetry.space_group_name_H-M   'P 1'
#
loop_
_entity.id
_entity.type
_entity.pdbx_description
1 polymer ?
#
loop_
_entity_poly.entity_id
_entity_poly.type
_entity_poly.pdbx_seq_one_letter_code
_entity_poly.pdbx_strand_id
1 'polypeptide(L)'
;MSDISIQHIKVIKMNISSEYYKAFYYVAKHGSVSKAAKLLYSNQPNLTRTIKNLESQLGCPLFLRTNRGMKLTVEGRKLYSHIKIAFEQIEAAEIEITESLNLESGTVFIAASEVALRCLLLPILKEYRELYPKIHIRISNYSTPQAISALKDGIADFAVVTEPTVKSPLLTEINVKKVAEAAICSPDIPLPANKKMPLSEIKKYPLISLGSDTKSYEFYRSFFKSCGEEYSPDIEVFTADQVLPVAQAGLGIGFVPREFIRQQDNVRIIDLKEKIPERSICLIKRTGQPLSAAAEALEHMILK
;
A
#
# COMPACT_ATOMS: atom_id res chain seq x y z
N MET A 1 -37.38 -31.41 10.00
CA MET A 1 -36.51 -31.80 11.12
C MET A 1 -35.23 -32.32 10.49
N SER A 2 -34.27 -31.52 10.40
CA SER A 2 -32.89 -31.88 9.97
C SER A 2 -31.92 -30.99 10.70
N ASP A 3 -31.20 -31.60 11.64
CA ASP A 3 -30.17 -31.01 12.45
C ASP A 3 -29.03 -30.50 11.57
N ILE A 4 -28.88 -29.20 11.50
CA ILE A 4 -27.65 -28.57 11.00
C ILE A 4 -26.68 -28.60 12.18
N SER A 5 -25.82 -29.63 12.18
CA SER A 5 -24.69 -29.73 13.11
C SER A 5 -23.76 -28.53 12.92
N ILE A 6 -23.77 -27.66 13.89
CA ILE A 6 -22.79 -26.58 14.06
C ILE A 6 -21.42 -27.27 14.28
N GLN A 7 -20.68 -27.42 13.20
CA GLN A 7 -19.30 -27.88 13.30
C GLN A 7 -18.51 -26.88 14.18
N HIS A 8 -18.04 -27.40 15.28
CA HIS A 8 -17.19 -26.71 16.25
C HIS A 8 -16.07 -25.97 15.52
N ILE A 9 -16.12 -24.65 15.51
CA ILE A 9 -14.95 -23.81 15.27
C ILE A 9 -14.01 -24.13 16.42
N LYS A 10 -13.02 -24.98 16.13
CA LYS A 10 -11.95 -25.30 17.08
C LYS A 10 -11.21 -24.00 17.30
N VAL A 11 -11.51 -23.30 18.39
CA VAL A 11 -10.69 -22.16 18.85
C VAL A 11 -9.29 -22.69 18.95
N ILE A 12 -8.44 -22.32 17.98
CA ILE A 12 -7.02 -22.66 17.99
C ILE A 12 -6.45 -21.90 19.19
N LYS A 13 -6.36 -22.59 20.35
CA LYS A 13 -5.56 -22.08 21.46
C LYS A 13 -4.15 -21.93 20.90
N MET A 14 -3.65 -20.68 20.83
CA MET A 14 -2.28 -20.38 20.44
C MET A 14 -1.31 -20.92 21.52
N ASN A 15 -1.14 -22.26 21.53
CA ASN A 15 -0.21 -22.96 22.42
C ASN A 15 1.11 -23.31 21.70
N ILE A 16 1.28 -22.84 20.46
CA ILE A 16 2.49 -23.09 19.68
C ILE A 16 3.52 -22.03 20.07
N SER A 17 4.69 -22.48 20.52
CA SER A 17 5.78 -21.58 20.89
C SER A 17 6.22 -20.69 19.73
N SER A 18 6.46 -19.41 20.00
CA SER A 18 7.03 -18.45 19.04
C SER A 18 8.36 -18.90 18.46
N GLU A 19 9.15 -19.68 19.21
CA GLU A 19 10.40 -20.27 18.75
C GLU A 19 10.21 -21.23 17.57
N TYR A 20 9.06 -21.91 17.48
CA TYR A 20 8.75 -22.78 16.34
C TYR A 20 8.49 -21.96 15.08
N TYR A 21 7.77 -20.84 15.20
CA TYR A 21 7.54 -19.92 14.08
C TYR A 21 8.83 -19.21 13.67
N LYS A 22 9.71 -18.85 14.63
CA LYS A 22 11.03 -18.28 14.33
C LYS A 22 11.89 -19.25 13.53
N ALA A 23 11.98 -20.52 13.97
CA ALA A 23 12.66 -21.55 13.23
C ALA A 23 12.13 -21.72 11.81
N PHE A 24 10.80 -21.79 11.66
CA PHE A 24 10.13 -21.87 10.37
C PHE A 24 10.45 -20.67 9.46
N TYR A 25 10.36 -19.45 9.98
CA TYR A 25 10.65 -18.22 9.25
C TYR A 25 12.07 -18.23 8.65
N TYR A 26 13.09 -18.52 9.49
CA TYR A 26 14.48 -18.52 9.04
C TYR A 26 14.78 -19.63 8.04
N VAL A 27 14.20 -20.82 8.20
CA VAL A 27 14.36 -21.92 7.24
C VAL A 27 13.69 -21.58 5.91
N ALA A 28 12.49 -20.97 5.96
CA ALA A 28 11.77 -20.54 4.76
C ALA A 28 12.51 -19.41 4.02
N LYS A 29 12.99 -18.40 4.76
CA LYS A 29 13.74 -17.26 4.21
C LYS A 29 15.02 -17.66 3.50
N HIS A 30 15.73 -18.67 4.02
CA HIS A 30 17.05 -19.07 3.51
C HIS A 30 17.05 -20.36 2.69
N GLY A 31 15.93 -21.09 2.66
CA GLY A 31 15.82 -22.38 1.94
C GLY A 31 16.74 -23.49 2.48
N SER A 32 17.33 -23.32 3.67
CA SER A 32 18.35 -24.21 4.23
C SER A 32 18.31 -24.27 5.74
N VAL A 33 18.13 -25.49 6.28
CA VAL A 33 18.15 -25.74 7.72
C VAL A 33 19.52 -25.42 8.32
N SER A 34 20.61 -25.79 7.65
CA SER A 34 21.98 -25.56 8.14
C SER A 34 22.30 -24.07 8.22
N LYS A 35 21.88 -23.29 7.20
CA LYS A 35 22.08 -21.85 7.19
C LYS A 35 21.25 -21.15 8.26
N ALA A 36 19.99 -21.55 8.42
CA ALA A 36 19.12 -21.03 9.46
C ALA A 36 19.62 -21.36 10.87
N ALA A 37 20.15 -22.59 11.08
CA ALA A 37 20.72 -23.01 12.35
C ALA A 37 21.90 -22.14 12.77
N LYS A 38 22.81 -21.79 11.85
CA LYS A 38 23.93 -20.88 12.12
C LYS A 38 23.43 -19.49 12.54
N LEU A 39 22.44 -18.95 11.84
CA LEU A 39 21.87 -17.62 12.14
C LEU A 39 21.14 -17.57 13.50
N LEU A 40 20.55 -18.69 13.90
CA LEU A 40 19.82 -18.83 15.17
C LEU A 40 20.71 -19.33 16.31
N TYR A 41 22.04 -19.40 16.12
CA TYR A 41 22.97 -19.94 17.12
C TYR A 41 22.53 -21.30 17.66
N SER A 42 21.98 -22.16 16.78
CA SER A 42 21.47 -23.49 17.09
C SER A 42 22.18 -24.54 16.24
N ASN A 43 21.91 -25.81 16.54
CA ASN A 43 22.39 -26.91 15.69
C ASN A 43 21.28 -27.42 14.74
N GLN A 44 21.70 -28.02 13.62
CA GLN A 44 20.78 -28.51 12.59
C GLN A 44 19.79 -29.58 13.11
N PRO A 45 20.18 -30.58 13.94
CA PRO A 45 19.24 -31.54 14.53
C PRO A 45 18.13 -30.89 15.33
N ASN A 46 18.49 -29.93 16.18
CA ASN A 46 17.51 -29.18 17.00
C ASN A 46 16.52 -28.41 16.11
N LEU A 47 17.03 -27.67 15.14
CA LEU A 47 16.17 -26.89 14.25
C LEU A 47 15.24 -27.80 13.43
N THR A 48 15.75 -28.96 12.96
CA THR A 48 14.93 -29.96 12.26
C THR A 48 13.82 -30.50 13.17
N ARG A 49 14.11 -30.75 14.44
CA ARG A 49 13.11 -31.20 15.43
C ARG A 49 12.04 -30.11 15.67
N THR A 50 12.46 -28.87 15.83
CA THR A 50 11.58 -27.73 16.02
C THR A 50 10.59 -27.57 14.85
N ILE A 51 11.06 -27.66 13.61
CA ILE A 51 10.20 -27.64 12.41
C ILE A 51 9.20 -28.81 12.43
N LYS A 52 9.66 -30.05 12.70
CA LYS A 52 8.77 -31.21 12.79
C LYS A 52 7.69 -31.07 13.86
N ASN A 53 8.04 -30.47 14.99
CA ASN A 53 7.08 -30.20 16.06
C ASN A 53 6.03 -29.19 15.62
N LEU A 54 6.41 -28.12 14.88
CA LEU A 54 5.48 -27.17 14.30
C LEU A 54 4.52 -27.84 13.32
N GLU A 55 5.06 -28.64 12.38
CA GLU A 55 4.28 -29.39 11.41
C GLU A 55 3.29 -30.34 12.06
N SER A 56 3.74 -31.04 13.12
CA SER A 56 2.89 -31.94 13.93
C SER A 56 1.77 -31.19 14.64
N GLN A 57 2.02 -30.01 15.20
CA GLN A 57 1.01 -29.23 15.89
C GLN A 57 0.00 -28.59 14.94
N LEU A 58 0.43 -28.21 13.74
CA LEU A 58 -0.44 -27.67 12.68
C LEU A 58 -1.14 -28.78 11.87
N GLY A 59 -0.69 -30.03 12.00
CA GLY A 59 -1.29 -31.18 11.31
C GLY A 59 -0.99 -31.26 9.82
N CYS A 60 -0.02 -30.48 9.31
CA CYS A 60 0.36 -30.47 7.90
C CYS A 60 1.86 -30.23 7.69
N PRO A 61 2.45 -30.79 6.62
CA PRO A 61 3.83 -30.48 6.26
C PRO A 61 3.92 -29.05 5.70
N LEU A 62 4.93 -28.32 6.15
CA LEU A 62 5.21 -26.95 5.70
C LEU A 62 6.36 -26.89 4.69
N PHE A 63 7.22 -27.91 4.69
CA PHE A 63 8.36 -28.01 3.79
C PHE A 63 8.40 -29.31 3.01
N LEU A 64 8.93 -29.20 1.78
CA LEU A 64 9.36 -30.32 0.94
C LEU A 64 10.89 -30.34 0.91
N ARG A 65 11.49 -31.48 1.20
CA ARG A 65 12.93 -31.69 1.00
C ARG A 65 13.21 -31.94 -0.47
N THR A 66 14.13 -31.19 -1.03
CA THR A 66 14.60 -31.36 -2.41
C THR A 66 16.12 -31.44 -2.44
N ASN A 67 16.69 -31.95 -3.54
CA ASN A 67 18.14 -31.98 -3.73
C ASN A 67 18.81 -30.59 -3.71
N ARG A 68 17.99 -29.49 -3.79
CA ARG A 68 18.45 -28.09 -3.75
C ARG A 68 18.13 -27.39 -2.43
N GLY A 69 17.68 -28.12 -1.40
CA GLY A 69 17.33 -27.57 -0.09
C GLY A 69 15.86 -27.74 0.27
N MET A 70 15.36 -26.84 1.10
CA MET A 70 13.97 -26.84 1.61
C MET A 70 13.10 -25.92 0.75
N LYS A 71 11.95 -26.44 0.28
CA LYS A 71 10.93 -25.65 -0.42
C LYS A 71 9.63 -25.65 0.38
N LEU A 72 8.90 -24.55 0.38
CA LEU A 72 7.60 -24.45 1.03
C LEU A 72 6.52 -25.25 0.30
N THR A 73 5.65 -25.92 1.05
CA THR A 73 4.37 -26.47 0.57
C THR A 73 3.39 -25.33 0.27
N VAL A 74 2.16 -25.63 -0.15
CA VAL A 74 1.08 -24.63 -0.30
C VAL A 74 0.76 -24.03 1.06
N GLU A 75 0.60 -24.89 2.09
CA GLU A 75 0.31 -24.50 3.48
C GLU A 75 1.49 -23.71 4.07
N GLY A 76 2.72 -24.14 3.78
CA GLY A 76 3.92 -23.43 4.18
C GLY A 76 3.99 -22.02 3.58
N ARG A 77 3.62 -21.83 2.32
CA ARG A 77 3.56 -20.48 1.72
C ARG A 77 2.51 -19.59 2.39
N LYS A 78 1.33 -20.12 2.69
CA LYS A 78 0.28 -19.38 3.41
C LYS A 78 0.78 -18.95 4.80
N LEU A 79 1.37 -19.88 5.56
CA LEU A 79 1.92 -19.56 6.87
C LEU A 79 3.06 -18.53 6.75
N TYR A 80 3.95 -18.70 5.78
CA TYR A 80 5.10 -17.82 5.59
C TYR A 80 4.68 -16.37 5.29
N SER A 81 3.63 -16.14 4.52
CA SER A 81 3.14 -14.78 4.23
C SER A 81 2.74 -14.03 5.51
N HIS A 82 2.09 -14.69 6.46
CA HIS A 82 1.73 -14.09 7.75
C HIS A 82 2.91 -13.98 8.72
N ILE A 83 3.70 -15.04 8.83
CA ILE A 83 4.84 -15.07 9.76
C ILE A 83 5.94 -14.10 9.33
N LYS A 84 6.15 -13.92 8.03
CA LYS A 84 7.09 -12.92 7.49
C LYS A 84 6.75 -11.52 7.99
N ILE A 85 5.49 -11.13 7.87
CA ILE A 85 5.01 -9.81 8.33
C ILE A 85 5.24 -9.65 9.83
N ALA A 86 4.86 -10.67 10.63
CA ALA A 86 5.01 -10.63 12.07
C ALA A 86 6.48 -10.46 12.51
N PHE A 87 7.41 -11.23 11.89
CA PHE A 87 8.83 -11.12 12.25
C PHE A 87 9.47 -9.83 11.72
N GLU A 88 9.08 -9.34 10.55
CA GLU A 88 9.54 -8.03 10.06
C GLU A 88 9.11 -6.90 11.01
N GLN A 89 7.92 -6.99 11.63
CA GLN A 89 7.47 -6.03 12.64
C GLN A 89 8.24 -6.17 13.97
N ILE A 90 8.53 -7.38 14.40
CA ILE A 90 9.33 -7.61 15.61
C ILE A 90 10.76 -7.09 15.40
N GLU A 91 11.40 -7.41 14.26
CA GLU A 91 12.73 -6.91 13.91
C GLU A 91 12.75 -5.37 13.85
N ALA A 92 11.71 -4.75 13.26
CA ALA A 92 11.56 -3.30 13.24
C ALA A 92 11.46 -2.70 14.65
N ALA A 93 10.65 -3.31 15.52
CA ALA A 93 10.50 -2.87 16.90
C ALA A 93 11.79 -3.03 17.72
N GLU A 94 12.53 -4.13 17.54
CA GLU A 94 13.84 -4.34 18.19
C GLU A 94 14.87 -3.30 17.74
N ILE A 95 14.86 -2.95 16.45
CA ILE A 95 15.69 -1.87 15.89
C ILE A 95 15.27 -0.54 16.51
N GLU A 96 13.99 -0.21 16.54
CA GLU A 96 13.46 1.03 17.14
C GLU A 96 13.85 1.16 18.62
N ILE A 97 13.73 0.08 19.40
CA ILE A 97 14.12 0.08 20.82
C ILE A 97 15.62 0.29 20.98
N THR A 98 16.44 -0.34 20.14
CA THR A 98 17.90 -0.22 20.20
C THR A 98 18.35 1.17 19.73
N GLU A 99 17.67 1.74 18.77
CA GLU A 99 17.95 3.05 18.16
C GLU A 99 17.29 4.22 18.91
N SER A 100 16.19 3.98 19.64
CA SER A 100 15.54 5.01 20.49
C SER A 100 16.40 5.43 21.70
N LEU A 101 17.41 4.67 22.02
CA LEU A 101 18.45 5.08 22.99
C LEU A 101 19.38 6.17 22.41
N ASN A 102 19.39 6.35 21.09
CA ASN A 102 20.11 7.42 20.38
C ASN A 102 19.10 8.12 19.44
N LEU A 103 18.61 9.29 19.84
CA LEU A 103 17.69 10.18 19.09
C LEU A 103 18.14 10.55 17.65
N GLU A 104 19.15 9.87 17.10
CA GLU A 104 19.75 10.11 15.79
C GLU A 104 19.47 9.02 14.75
N SER A 105 18.73 7.98 15.08
CA SER A 105 18.43 6.86 14.16
C SER A 105 17.02 6.34 14.41
N GLY A 106 16.39 5.86 13.35
CA GLY A 106 15.02 5.32 13.39
C GLY A 106 14.51 5.03 11.99
N THR A 107 13.40 4.32 11.90
CA THR A 107 12.73 4.08 10.62
C THR A 107 11.31 4.63 10.67
N VAL A 108 10.91 5.33 9.63
CA VAL A 108 9.53 5.76 9.41
C VAL A 108 8.92 4.95 8.27
N PHE A 109 7.80 4.30 8.54
CA PHE A 109 7.08 3.48 7.58
C PHE A 109 5.83 4.22 7.09
N ILE A 110 5.79 4.57 5.81
CA ILE A 110 4.72 5.34 5.20
C ILE A 110 3.98 4.47 4.19
N ALA A 111 2.68 4.32 4.36
CA ALA A 111 1.79 3.78 3.35
C ALA A 111 1.20 4.94 2.53
N ALA A 112 1.61 5.11 1.28
CA ALA A 112 1.20 6.27 0.48
C ALA A 112 0.51 5.85 -0.82
N SER A 113 -0.50 6.62 -1.23
CA SER A 113 -0.96 6.55 -2.62
C SER A 113 -0.01 7.33 -3.53
N GLU A 114 0.05 6.95 -4.81
CA GLU A 114 0.91 7.63 -5.79
C GLU A 114 0.62 9.14 -5.87
N VAL A 115 -0.65 9.51 -5.82
CA VAL A 115 -1.06 10.92 -5.80
C VAL A 115 -0.53 11.64 -4.56
N ALA A 116 -0.69 11.03 -3.39
CA ALA A 116 -0.22 11.64 -2.14
C ALA A 116 1.31 11.74 -2.11
N LEU A 117 2.00 10.72 -2.61
CA LEU A 117 3.46 10.74 -2.71
C LEU A 117 3.94 11.93 -3.56
N ARG A 118 3.43 12.06 -4.78
CA ARG A 118 3.91 13.07 -5.74
C ARG A 118 3.44 14.48 -5.45
N CYS A 119 2.16 14.64 -5.03
CA CYS A 119 1.57 15.96 -4.84
C CYS A 119 1.86 16.57 -3.46
N LEU A 120 2.25 15.75 -2.47
CA LEU A 120 2.45 16.23 -1.09
C LEU A 120 3.79 15.77 -0.52
N LEU A 121 4.07 14.46 -0.49
CA LEU A 121 5.15 13.92 0.33
C LEU A 121 6.55 14.22 -0.20
N LEU A 122 6.78 14.18 -1.52
CA LEU A 122 8.14 14.32 -2.06
C LEU A 122 8.90 15.58 -1.59
N PRO A 123 8.32 16.81 -1.64
CA PRO A 123 9.02 17.99 -1.15
C PRO A 123 9.25 17.93 0.37
N ILE A 124 8.27 17.42 1.14
CA ILE A 124 8.38 17.29 2.60
C ILE A 124 9.44 16.27 2.98
N LEU A 125 9.49 15.14 2.29
CA LEU A 125 10.49 14.09 2.52
C LEU A 125 11.92 14.56 2.18
N LYS A 126 12.07 15.43 1.19
CA LYS A 126 13.36 16.07 0.89
C LYS A 126 13.81 16.89 2.08
N GLU A 127 12.99 17.80 2.58
CA GLU A 127 13.30 18.63 3.75
C GLU A 127 13.53 17.76 5.00
N TYR A 128 12.67 16.78 5.23
CA TYR A 128 12.82 15.84 6.34
C TYR A 128 14.16 15.09 6.29
N ARG A 129 14.61 14.67 5.11
CA ARG A 129 15.89 13.98 4.92
C ARG A 129 17.09 14.87 5.17
N GLU A 130 16.97 16.18 4.87
CA GLU A 130 18.01 17.16 5.18
C GLU A 130 18.13 17.40 6.68
N LEU A 131 17.00 17.46 7.41
CA LEU A 131 16.97 17.65 8.85
C LEU A 131 17.39 16.39 9.64
N TYR A 132 17.02 15.21 9.15
CA TYR A 132 17.21 13.93 9.83
C TYR A 132 17.92 12.90 8.93
N PRO A 133 19.20 13.12 8.58
CA PRO A 133 19.91 12.32 7.56
C PRO A 133 20.14 10.87 7.96
N LYS A 134 20.06 10.52 9.25
CA LYS A 134 20.26 9.16 9.75
C LYS A 134 18.95 8.36 9.84
N ILE A 135 17.78 8.99 9.70
CA ILE A 135 16.50 8.29 9.74
C ILE A 135 16.26 7.56 8.43
N HIS A 136 15.90 6.30 8.52
CA HIS A 136 15.50 5.49 7.38
C HIS A 136 14.04 5.73 7.05
N ILE A 137 13.74 6.06 5.78
CA ILE A 137 12.37 6.27 5.30
C ILE A 137 11.99 5.09 4.42
N ARG A 138 10.93 4.40 4.78
CA ARG A 138 10.34 3.33 3.98
C ARG A 138 8.97 3.73 3.50
N ILE A 139 8.83 3.85 2.18
CA ILE A 139 7.57 4.23 1.54
C ILE A 139 7.07 3.01 0.77
N SER A 140 5.82 2.64 1.01
CA SER A 140 5.14 1.62 0.23
C SER A 140 4.02 2.27 -0.57
N ASN A 141 4.03 2.04 -1.89
CA ASN A 141 2.97 2.53 -2.77
C ASN A 141 1.77 1.58 -2.69
N TYR A 142 0.64 2.09 -2.27
CA TYR A 142 -0.59 1.34 -2.04
C TYR A 142 -1.81 2.10 -2.57
N SER A 143 -2.83 1.37 -3.01
CA SER A 143 -4.17 1.94 -3.14
C SER A 143 -4.71 2.35 -1.77
N THR A 144 -5.67 3.28 -1.71
CA THR A 144 -6.24 3.74 -0.43
C THR A 144 -6.72 2.60 0.47
N PRO A 145 -7.45 1.56 -0.02
CA PRO A 145 -7.82 0.43 0.82
C PRO A 145 -6.63 -0.37 1.35
N GLN A 146 -5.60 -0.58 0.52
CA GLN A 146 -4.39 -1.30 0.92
C GLN A 146 -3.58 -0.53 1.97
N ALA A 147 -3.46 0.80 1.81
CA ALA A 147 -2.78 1.66 2.78
C ALA A 147 -3.48 1.65 4.14
N ILE A 148 -4.83 1.66 4.16
CA ILE A 148 -5.62 1.55 5.38
C ILE A 148 -5.45 0.17 6.02
N SER A 149 -5.38 -0.91 5.23
CA SER A 149 -5.10 -2.25 5.76
C SER A 149 -3.70 -2.31 6.39
N ALA A 150 -2.67 -1.86 5.67
CA ALA A 150 -1.29 -1.82 6.18
C ALA A 150 -1.18 -1.04 7.49
N LEU A 151 -1.94 0.06 7.62
CA LEU A 151 -2.01 0.83 8.86
C LEU A 151 -2.67 0.05 10.00
N LYS A 152 -3.80 -0.63 9.74
CA LYS A 152 -4.50 -1.47 10.74
C LYS A 152 -3.64 -2.66 11.19
N ASP A 153 -2.89 -3.24 10.26
CA ASP A 153 -2.01 -4.38 10.50
C ASP A 153 -0.68 -3.97 11.18
N GLY A 154 -0.48 -2.68 11.47
CA GLY A 154 0.73 -2.17 12.10
C GLY A 154 1.97 -2.15 11.21
N ILE A 155 1.81 -2.30 9.89
CA ILE A 155 2.89 -2.30 8.91
C ILE A 155 3.39 -0.88 8.61
N ALA A 156 2.53 0.11 8.79
CA ALA A 156 2.85 1.52 8.60
C ALA A 156 2.56 2.34 9.86
N ASP A 157 3.36 3.38 10.08
CA ASP A 157 3.15 4.35 11.15
C ASP A 157 1.92 5.20 10.86
N PHE A 158 1.83 5.70 9.63
CA PHE A 158 0.67 6.41 9.11
C PHE A 158 0.50 6.17 7.62
N ALA A 159 -0.70 6.42 7.14
CA ALA A 159 -1.03 6.38 5.73
C ALA A 159 -1.27 7.79 5.20
N VAL A 160 -0.81 8.08 3.97
CA VAL A 160 -1.09 9.34 3.27
C VAL A 160 -1.73 8.99 1.94
N VAL A 161 -3.03 9.25 1.83
CA VAL A 161 -3.86 8.78 0.72
C VAL A 161 -4.83 9.86 0.25
N THR A 162 -5.51 9.61 -0.86
CA THR A 162 -6.56 10.51 -1.37
C THR A 162 -7.94 10.02 -1.02
N GLU A 163 -8.88 10.96 -0.79
CA GLU A 163 -10.31 10.67 -0.72
C GLU A 163 -10.83 10.01 -2.02
N PRO A 164 -11.93 9.23 -1.93
CA PRO A 164 -12.68 8.89 -0.73
C PRO A 164 -11.97 7.84 0.11
N THR A 165 -12.10 7.95 1.44
CA THR A 165 -11.53 7.01 2.41
C THR A 165 -12.63 6.19 3.08
N VAL A 166 -12.25 5.19 3.86
CA VAL A 166 -13.17 4.41 4.70
C VAL A 166 -13.04 4.90 6.14
N LYS A 167 -14.06 5.56 6.65
CA LYS A 167 -14.08 6.02 8.04
C LYS A 167 -14.12 4.85 9.01
N SER A 168 -13.33 4.92 10.06
CA SER A 168 -13.26 3.91 11.11
C SER A 168 -13.02 4.60 12.47
N PRO A 169 -13.67 4.18 13.56
CA PRO A 169 -13.40 4.75 14.89
C PRO A 169 -11.99 4.43 15.41
N LEU A 170 -11.32 3.45 14.80
CA LEU A 170 -9.95 3.06 15.13
C LEU A 170 -8.89 3.93 14.42
N LEU A 171 -9.33 4.82 13.52
CA LEU A 171 -8.44 5.63 12.70
C LEU A 171 -8.79 7.10 12.85
N THR A 172 -7.77 7.91 13.01
CA THR A 172 -7.85 9.38 12.94
C THR A 172 -7.44 9.82 11.55
N GLU A 173 -8.31 10.57 10.88
CA GLU A 173 -8.10 11.10 9.53
C GLU A 173 -8.02 12.62 9.59
N ILE A 174 -7.00 13.20 8.97
CA ILE A 174 -6.74 14.63 8.91
C ILE A 174 -6.57 15.03 7.44
N ASN A 175 -7.40 15.96 6.97
CA ASN A 175 -7.24 16.53 5.64
C ASN A 175 -6.05 17.49 5.61
N VAL A 176 -5.11 17.25 4.69
CA VAL A 176 -3.85 18.01 4.62
C VAL A 176 -3.83 18.97 3.43
N LYS A 177 -4.17 18.48 2.24
CA LYS A 177 -4.06 19.27 1.01
C LYS A 177 -5.17 18.93 0.04
N LYS A 178 -5.71 19.94 -0.63
CA LYS A 178 -6.61 19.76 -1.76
C LYS A 178 -5.83 19.64 -3.06
N VAL A 179 -6.29 18.77 -3.94
CA VAL A 179 -5.68 18.49 -5.25
C VAL A 179 -6.74 18.70 -6.32
N ALA A 180 -6.44 19.56 -7.28
CA ALA A 180 -7.27 19.79 -8.44
C ALA A 180 -6.96 18.74 -9.53
N GLU A 181 -8.01 18.21 -10.14
CA GLU A 181 -7.91 17.22 -11.21
C GLU A 181 -8.00 17.90 -12.60
N ALA A 182 -7.42 17.26 -13.59
CA ALA A 182 -7.49 17.66 -14.99
C ALA A 182 -7.78 16.46 -15.89
N ALA A 183 -8.60 16.66 -16.92
CA ALA A 183 -8.72 15.74 -18.03
C ALA A 183 -7.61 16.03 -19.05
N ILE A 184 -6.93 14.98 -19.51
CA ILE A 184 -5.78 15.09 -20.43
C ILE A 184 -5.89 14.10 -21.58
N CYS A 185 -5.30 14.47 -22.70
CA CYS A 185 -5.10 13.57 -23.84
C CYS A 185 -3.84 13.95 -24.62
N SER A 186 -3.44 13.12 -25.60
CA SER A 186 -2.46 13.52 -26.60
C SER A 186 -2.96 14.70 -27.44
N PRO A 187 -2.10 15.63 -27.86
CA PRO A 187 -2.44 16.65 -28.84
C PRO A 187 -2.96 16.07 -30.15
N ASP A 188 -2.59 14.84 -30.50
CA ASP A 188 -2.98 14.16 -31.75
C ASP A 188 -4.45 13.69 -31.73
N ILE A 189 -5.08 13.63 -30.57
CA ILE A 189 -6.52 13.30 -30.49
C ILE A 189 -7.33 14.50 -31.04
N PRO A 190 -8.18 14.30 -32.06
CA PRO A 190 -8.88 15.37 -32.75
C PRO A 190 -10.04 15.91 -31.91
N LEU A 191 -9.72 16.69 -30.90
CA LEU A 191 -10.70 17.41 -30.09
C LEU A 191 -10.89 18.83 -30.59
N PRO A 192 -12.11 19.39 -30.51
CA PRO A 192 -12.37 20.79 -30.87
C PRO A 192 -11.44 21.74 -30.10
N ALA A 193 -10.80 22.67 -30.83
CA ALA A 193 -9.97 23.69 -30.21
C ALA A 193 -10.84 24.78 -29.53
N ASN A 194 -10.36 25.32 -28.40
CA ASN A 194 -10.93 26.49 -27.72
C ASN A 194 -12.42 26.40 -27.33
N LYS A 195 -12.94 25.19 -27.11
CA LYS A 195 -14.33 24.98 -26.69
C LYS A 195 -14.35 24.10 -25.45
N LYS A 196 -15.11 24.52 -24.44
CA LYS A 196 -15.40 23.67 -23.28
C LYS A 196 -16.17 22.43 -23.71
N MET A 197 -15.67 21.27 -23.37
CA MET A 197 -16.24 20.00 -23.75
C MET A 197 -17.12 19.45 -22.62
N PRO A 198 -18.37 19.02 -22.92
CA PRO A 198 -19.17 18.32 -21.92
C PRO A 198 -18.68 16.87 -21.78
N LEU A 199 -18.89 16.27 -20.61
CA LEU A 199 -18.57 14.86 -20.35
C LEU A 199 -19.22 13.90 -21.34
N SER A 200 -20.42 14.23 -21.84
CA SER A 200 -21.13 13.47 -22.88
C SER A 200 -20.35 13.34 -24.19
N GLU A 201 -19.48 14.30 -24.50
CA GLU A 201 -18.58 14.21 -25.66
C GLU A 201 -17.30 13.45 -25.32
N ILE A 202 -16.77 13.65 -24.10
CA ILE A 202 -15.54 12.98 -23.62
C ILE A 202 -15.69 11.47 -23.65
N LYS A 203 -16.82 10.93 -23.19
CA LYS A 203 -17.10 9.49 -23.16
C LYS A 203 -17.18 8.81 -24.54
N LYS A 204 -17.17 9.58 -25.63
CA LYS A 204 -17.09 9.03 -27.00
C LYS A 204 -15.65 8.62 -27.38
N TYR A 205 -14.67 8.99 -26.58
CA TYR A 205 -13.27 8.63 -26.74
C TYR A 205 -12.92 7.54 -25.71
N PRO A 206 -11.94 6.69 -26.01
CA PRO A 206 -11.46 5.72 -25.02
C PRO A 206 -11.05 6.43 -23.73
N LEU A 207 -11.51 5.94 -22.58
CA LEU A 207 -11.18 6.47 -21.27
C LEU A 207 -10.12 5.61 -20.60
N ILE A 208 -9.14 6.26 -19.98
CA ILE A 208 -8.05 5.63 -19.22
C ILE A 208 -8.36 5.82 -17.74
N SER A 209 -8.37 4.74 -16.96
CA SER A 209 -8.64 4.74 -15.52
C SER A 209 -7.76 3.77 -14.77
N LEU A 210 -7.78 3.88 -13.45
CA LEU A 210 -7.33 2.82 -12.57
C LEU A 210 -8.40 1.73 -12.44
N GLY A 211 -8.02 0.57 -11.90
CA GLY A 211 -8.93 -0.55 -11.65
C GLY A 211 -10.15 -0.19 -10.80
N SER A 212 -11.23 -0.90 -11.05
CA SER A 212 -12.54 -0.65 -10.41
C SER A 212 -12.55 -0.87 -8.88
N ASP A 213 -11.54 -1.53 -8.34
CA ASP A 213 -11.30 -1.74 -6.91
C ASP A 213 -10.61 -0.55 -6.22
N THR A 214 -10.23 0.50 -6.97
CA THR A 214 -9.54 1.67 -6.44
C THR A 214 -10.49 2.80 -6.05
N LYS A 215 -10.08 3.60 -5.09
CA LYS A 215 -10.82 4.81 -4.69
C LYS A 215 -10.78 5.93 -5.73
N SER A 216 -9.78 5.93 -6.59
CA SER A 216 -9.73 6.86 -7.73
C SER A 216 -10.81 6.53 -8.77
N TYR A 217 -11.03 5.25 -9.07
CA TYR A 217 -12.14 4.84 -9.93
C TYR A 217 -13.48 5.27 -9.33
N GLU A 218 -13.71 4.98 -8.04
CA GLU A 218 -14.94 5.37 -7.32
C GLU A 218 -15.18 6.88 -7.38
N PHE A 219 -14.12 7.68 -7.24
CA PHE A 219 -14.18 9.14 -7.33
C PHE A 219 -14.66 9.60 -8.71
N TYR A 220 -14.03 9.14 -9.80
CA TYR A 220 -14.41 9.55 -11.14
C TYR A 220 -15.78 9.00 -11.53
N ARG A 221 -16.11 7.78 -11.15
CA ARG A 221 -17.44 7.21 -11.33
C ARG A 221 -18.52 8.07 -10.66
N SER A 222 -18.27 8.53 -9.44
CA SER A 222 -19.19 9.40 -8.72
C SER A 222 -19.33 10.77 -9.40
N PHE A 223 -18.24 11.33 -9.91
CA PHE A 223 -18.24 12.58 -10.66
C PHE A 223 -19.08 12.46 -11.95
N PHE A 224 -18.81 11.45 -12.78
CA PHE A 224 -19.59 11.21 -14.01
C PHE A 224 -21.08 11.02 -13.68
N LYS A 225 -21.39 10.18 -12.69
CA LYS A 225 -22.77 9.96 -12.24
C LYS A 225 -23.46 11.24 -11.78
N SER A 226 -22.77 12.14 -11.09
CA SER A 226 -23.33 13.42 -10.64
C SER A 226 -23.68 14.36 -11.80
N CYS A 227 -23.04 14.14 -12.97
CA CYS A 227 -23.31 14.85 -14.21
C CYS A 227 -24.31 14.12 -15.12
N GLY A 228 -24.91 13.02 -14.67
CA GLY A 228 -25.86 12.22 -15.45
C GLY A 228 -25.21 11.30 -16.49
N GLU A 229 -23.89 11.07 -16.38
CA GLU A 229 -23.13 10.27 -17.33
C GLU A 229 -22.63 8.96 -16.68
N GLU A 230 -22.42 7.95 -17.52
CA GLU A 230 -21.81 6.69 -17.12
C GLU A 230 -20.29 6.77 -17.29
N TYR A 231 -19.55 6.25 -16.31
CA TYR A 231 -18.10 6.11 -16.36
C TYR A 231 -17.75 4.68 -16.76
N SER A 232 -17.37 4.48 -18.00
CA SER A 232 -16.99 3.19 -18.57
C SER A 232 -15.60 3.29 -19.22
N PRO A 233 -14.52 3.09 -18.45
CA PRO A 233 -13.16 3.09 -18.99
C PRO A 233 -12.91 1.92 -19.94
N ASP A 234 -12.16 2.20 -21.00
CA ASP A 234 -11.73 1.22 -22.01
C ASP A 234 -10.33 0.67 -21.68
N ILE A 235 -9.53 1.46 -20.97
CA ILE A 235 -8.14 1.14 -20.65
C ILE A 235 -7.96 1.25 -19.14
N GLU A 236 -7.49 0.15 -18.54
CA GLU A 236 -7.19 0.08 -17.12
C GLU A 236 -5.68 0.05 -16.91
N VAL A 237 -5.21 0.91 -15.99
CA VAL A 237 -3.82 0.95 -15.52
C VAL A 237 -3.75 0.70 -14.02
N PHE A 238 -2.60 0.26 -13.55
CA PHE A 238 -2.45 -0.17 -12.16
C PHE A 238 -2.20 0.99 -11.17
N THR A 239 -1.46 2.02 -11.59
CA THR A 239 -1.09 3.17 -10.76
C THR A 239 -1.41 4.50 -11.44
N ALA A 240 -1.64 5.56 -10.64
CA ALA A 240 -2.06 6.86 -11.15
C ALA A 240 -1.01 7.54 -12.06
N ASP A 241 0.27 7.26 -11.87
CA ASP A 241 1.36 7.79 -12.69
C ASP A 241 1.39 7.19 -14.10
N GLN A 242 0.78 6.02 -14.30
CA GLN A 242 0.66 5.38 -15.62
C GLN A 242 -0.38 6.05 -16.53
N VAL A 243 -1.36 6.77 -15.96
CA VAL A 243 -2.41 7.45 -16.75
C VAL A 243 -1.80 8.48 -17.71
N LEU A 244 -0.84 9.28 -17.22
CA LEU A 244 -0.21 10.32 -18.03
C LEU A 244 0.51 9.77 -19.27
N PRO A 245 1.47 8.81 -19.17
CA PRO A 245 2.15 8.27 -20.35
C PRO A 245 1.22 7.53 -21.31
N VAL A 246 0.16 6.88 -20.83
CA VAL A 246 -0.83 6.21 -21.67
C VAL A 246 -1.65 7.24 -22.47
N ALA A 247 -2.02 8.37 -21.83
CA ALA A 247 -2.68 9.47 -22.52
C ALA A 247 -1.74 10.16 -23.53
N GLN A 248 -0.46 10.35 -23.21
CA GLN A 248 0.56 10.88 -24.11
C GLN A 248 0.73 10.02 -25.37
N ALA A 249 0.63 8.70 -25.22
CA ALA A 249 0.70 7.75 -26.33
C ALA A 249 -0.53 7.79 -27.26
N GLY A 250 -1.51 8.66 -26.99
CA GLY A 250 -2.70 8.81 -27.83
C GLY A 250 -3.76 7.72 -27.63
N LEU A 251 -3.66 6.92 -26.59
CA LEU A 251 -4.55 5.77 -26.39
C LEU A 251 -5.93 6.17 -25.84
N GLY A 252 -6.08 7.41 -25.34
CA GLY A 252 -7.38 7.87 -24.83
C GLY A 252 -7.28 9.13 -23.98
N ILE A 253 -8.37 9.41 -23.28
CA ILE A 253 -8.50 10.52 -22.34
C ILE A 253 -8.36 9.99 -20.91
N GLY A 254 -7.42 10.57 -20.17
CA GLY A 254 -7.19 10.23 -18.76
C GLY A 254 -7.50 11.41 -17.84
N PHE A 255 -7.69 11.10 -16.57
CA PHE A 255 -7.85 12.10 -15.51
C PHE A 255 -6.69 11.96 -14.52
N VAL A 256 -6.02 13.08 -14.24
CA VAL A 256 -4.85 13.12 -13.35
C VAL A 256 -4.86 14.38 -12.49
N PRO A 257 -4.18 14.37 -11.33
CA PRO A 257 -3.89 15.61 -10.61
C PRO A 257 -3.14 16.60 -11.49
N ARG A 258 -3.51 17.88 -11.44
CA ARG A 258 -2.84 18.93 -12.21
C ARG A 258 -1.35 19.00 -11.95
N GLU A 259 -0.92 18.70 -10.73
CA GLU A 259 0.49 18.64 -10.32
C GLU A 259 1.30 17.53 -11.01
N PHE A 260 0.64 16.54 -11.62
CA PHE A 260 1.34 15.50 -12.39
C PHE A 260 1.83 16.01 -13.74
N ILE A 261 1.19 17.07 -14.26
CA ILE A 261 1.44 17.61 -15.58
C ILE A 261 2.60 18.61 -15.49
N ARG A 262 3.68 18.35 -16.23
CA ARG A 262 4.86 19.22 -16.34
C ARG A 262 4.81 19.96 -17.68
N GLN A 263 5.51 21.08 -17.78
CA GLN A 263 5.58 21.86 -19.04
C GLN A 263 6.13 21.08 -20.24
N GLN A 264 7.03 20.12 -19.97
CA GLN A 264 7.61 19.26 -21.01
C GLN A 264 6.71 18.09 -21.44
N ASP A 265 5.63 17.83 -20.71
CA ASP A 265 4.73 16.72 -21.03
C ASP A 265 3.91 17.07 -22.29
N ASN A 266 4.03 16.22 -23.30
CA ASN A 266 3.28 16.39 -24.55
C ASN A 266 1.82 15.94 -24.37
N VAL A 267 1.06 16.68 -23.58
CA VAL A 267 -0.36 16.47 -23.36
C VAL A 267 -1.14 17.77 -23.49
N ARG A 268 -2.37 17.64 -23.94
CA ARG A 268 -3.37 18.68 -23.96
C ARG A 268 -4.29 18.53 -22.75
N ILE A 269 -4.45 19.61 -21.97
CA ILE A 269 -5.47 19.69 -20.93
C ILE A 269 -6.81 20.03 -21.60
N ILE A 270 -7.82 19.23 -21.31
CA ILE A 270 -9.16 19.40 -21.84
C ILE A 270 -9.96 20.32 -20.91
N ASP A 271 -10.45 21.43 -21.45
CA ASP A 271 -11.34 22.31 -20.70
C ASP A 271 -12.76 21.73 -20.69
N LEU A 272 -13.18 21.20 -19.54
CA LEU A 272 -14.51 20.61 -19.37
C LEU A 272 -15.56 21.69 -19.03
N LYS A 273 -16.80 21.46 -19.45
CA LYS A 273 -17.94 22.26 -19.00
C LYS A 273 -18.25 22.00 -17.52
N GLU A 274 -18.22 20.74 -17.13
CA GLU A 274 -18.45 20.28 -15.78
C GLU A 274 -17.17 20.45 -14.96
N LYS A 275 -17.32 21.02 -13.79
CA LYS A 275 -16.19 21.21 -12.87
C LYS A 275 -15.86 19.88 -12.18
N ILE A 276 -14.66 19.34 -12.42
CA ILE A 276 -14.18 18.18 -11.67
C ILE A 276 -14.04 18.59 -10.20
N PRO A 277 -14.58 17.82 -9.24
CA PRO A 277 -14.39 18.11 -7.83
C PRO A 277 -12.91 18.03 -7.44
N GLU A 278 -12.50 18.81 -6.46
CA GLU A 278 -11.20 18.64 -5.83
C GLU A 278 -11.21 17.40 -4.94
N ARG A 279 -10.07 16.74 -4.80
CA ARG A 279 -9.88 15.68 -3.82
C ARG A 279 -8.98 16.15 -2.70
N SER A 280 -9.22 15.67 -1.48
CA SER A 280 -8.29 15.91 -0.38
C SER A 280 -7.23 14.78 -0.32
N ILE A 281 -6.00 15.14 -0.03
CA ILE A 281 -5.00 14.24 0.50
C ILE A 281 -5.14 14.24 2.00
N CYS A 282 -5.26 13.04 2.58
CA CYS A 282 -5.48 12.82 3.99
C CYS A 282 -4.30 12.08 4.61
N LEU A 283 -3.88 12.51 5.78
CA LEU A 283 -3.05 11.72 6.68
C LEU A 283 -3.97 10.91 7.60
N ILE A 284 -3.72 9.62 7.69
CA ILE A 284 -4.50 8.67 8.51
C ILE A 284 -3.55 7.95 9.45
N LYS A 285 -3.89 7.92 10.74
CA LYS A 285 -3.15 7.18 11.76
C LYS A 285 -4.07 6.40 12.69
N ARG A 286 -3.53 5.44 13.43
CA ARG A 286 -4.29 4.71 14.44
C ARG A 286 -4.64 5.61 15.61
N THR A 287 -5.91 5.58 16.02
CA THR A 287 -6.38 6.38 17.17
C THR A 287 -5.78 5.85 18.46
N GLY A 288 -5.24 6.76 19.29
CA GLY A 288 -4.70 6.40 20.61
C GLY A 288 -3.38 5.63 20.60
N GLN A 289 -2.76 5.42 19.44
CA GLN A 289 -1.43 4.84 19.35
C GLN A 289 -0.36 5.92 19.17
N PRO A 290 0.65 6.02 20.06
CA PRO A 290 1.75 6.95 19.89
C PRO A 290 2.59 6.56 18.66
N LEU A 291 3.09 7.55 17.96
CA LEU A 291 4.09 7.38 16.91
C LEU A 291 5.48 7.34 17.54
N SER A 292 6.45 6.78 16.83
CA SER A 292 7.86 6.97 17.18
C SER A 292 8.24 8.45 17.02
N ALA A 293 9.28 8.92 17.71
CA ALA A 293 9.74 10.31 17.61
C ALA A 293 10.04 10.71 16.16
N ALA A 294 10.60 9.80 15.37
CA ALA A 294 10.88 10.00 13.95
C ALA A 294 9.59 10.15 13.13
N ALA A 295 8.59 9.28 13.35
CA ALA A 295 7.31 9.36 12.66
C ALA A 295 6.51 10.59 13.08
N GLU A 296 6.55 10.99 14.36
CA GLU A 296 5.91 12.20 14.89
C GLU A 296 6.52 13.48 14.28
N ALA A 297 7.85 13.54 14.16
CA ALA A 297 8.52 14.66 13.51
C ALA A 297 8.08 14.82 12.05
N LEU A 298 7.96 13.71 11.30
CA LEU A 298 7.47 13.75 9.93
C LEU A 298 5.99 14.10 9.85
N GLU A 299 5.15 13.58 10.75
CA GLU A 299 3.74 13.96 10.84
C GLU A 299 3.59 15.48 11.02
N HIS A 300 4.35 16.07 11.93
CA HIS A 300 4.32 17.52 12.16
C HIS A 300 4.69 18.32 10.90
N MET A 301 5.63 17.83 10.10
CA MET A 301 5.99 18.48 8.82
C MET A 301 4.90 18.34 7.77
N ILE A 302 4.18 17.21 7.75
CA ILE A 302 3.05 16.99 6.82
C ILE A 302 1.85 17.87 7.18
N LEU A 303 1.65 18.17 8.45
CA LEU A 303 0.48 18.94 8.96
C LEU A 303 0.70 20.46 9.01
N LYS A 304 1.92 20.95 8.70
CA LYS A 304 2.21 22.39 8.53
C LYS A 304 1.72 22.91 7.19
#